data_0703d4aa15cc52595ea5071deaba6d3b
#
_entry.id   0703d4aa15cc52595ea5071deaba6d3b
#
_cell.length_a   1.000
_cell.length_b   1.000
_cell.length_c   1.000
_cell.angle_alpha   90.00
_cell.angle_beta   90.00
_cell.angle_gamma   90.00
#
_symmetry.space_group_name_H-M   'P 1'
#
loop_
_entity.id
_entity.type
_entity.pdbx_description
1 polymer ?
#
loop_
_entity_poly.entity_id
_entity_poly.type
_entity_poly.pdbx_seq_one_letter_code
_entity_poly.pdbx_strand_id
1 'polypeptide(L)'
;HKGLVQVTSEGRTFSRVFSEDSRTVEIALGDGASGTASAFLSYVREGIVHIAIGFDHVLFLVSLLLPAVLVRRDGRWHPADGARAAAIDVGKVVTAFTAAHSLTLTAATLGAVSLPSSVLGDLGLPPGALALSLLGFNLGVELGQLAIVATFLPLAWTMRAGRVYRQGVFAAGSVGVAAVATTWFVE
;
A
#
# COMPACT_ATOMS: atom_id res chain seq x y z
N HIS A 1 17.41 -1.01 -11.26
CA HIS A 1 17.03 -2.41 -11.39
C HIS A 1 17.15 -3.12 -10.05
N LYS A 2 16.12 -3.89 -9.65
CA LYS A 2 16.15 -4.78 -8.48
C LYS A 2 16.25 -6.21 -9.00
N GLY A 3 17.19 -6.99 -8.48
CA GLY A 3 17.37 -8.41 -8.82
C GLY A 3 17.16 -9.30 -7.60
N LEU A 4 16.66 -10.52 -7.80
CA LEU A 4 16.56 -11.53 -6.77
C LEU A 4 17.70 -12.53 -6.94
N VAL A 5 18.39 -12.85 -5.86
CA VAL A 5 19.37 -13.95 -5.83
C VAL A 5 18.85 -15.03 -4.89
N GLN A 6 18.82 -16.25 -5.40
CA GLN A 6 18.57 -17.45 -4.62
C GLN A 6 19.87 -18.27 -4.49
N VAL A 7 20.20 -18.62 -3.27
CA VAL A 7 21.29 -19.53 -2.97
C VAL A 7 20.71 -20.74 -2.27
N THR A 8 20.92 -21.93 -2.84
CA THR A 8 20.53 -23.19 -2.22
C THR A 8 21.77 -23.87 -1.65
N SER A 9 21.80 -24.07 -0.35
CA SER A 9 22.85 -24.77 0.35
C SER A 9 22.23 -25.80 1.30
N GLU A 10 22.70 -27.05 1.27
CA GLU A 10 22.24 -28.17 2.11
C GLU A 10 20.71 -28.37 2.12
N GLY A 11 20.06 -28.24 0.95
CA GLY A 11 18.61 -28.39 0.80
C GLY A 11 17.78 -27.22 1.32
N ARG A 12 18.41 -26.11 1.73
CA ARG A 12 17.77 -24.86 2.15
C ARG A 12 17.97 -23.78 1.10
N THR A 13 16.92 -23.06 0.76
CA THR A 13 16.95 -21.99 -0.23
C THR A 13 16.87 -20.63 0.49
N PHE A 14 17.85 -19.79 0.26
CA PHE A 14 17.93 -18.42 0.77
C PHE A 14 17.65 -17.47 -0.37
N SER A 15 16.71 -16.54 -0.18
CA SER A 15 16.35 -15.54 -1.19
C SER A 15 16.66 -14.14 -0.69
N ARG A 16 17.32 -13.32 -1.50
CA ARG A 16 17.61 -11.92 -1.19
C ARG A 16 17.35 -11.02 -2.41
N VAL A 17 16.82 -9.83 -2.15
CA VAL A 17 16.61 -8.80 -3.17
C VAL A 17 17.84 -7.91 -3.25
N PHE A 18 18.39 -7.73 -4.45
CA PHE A 18 19.45 -6.76 -4.75
C PHE A 18 18.87 -5.43 -5.16
N SER A 19 19.46 -4.35 -4.66
CA SER A 19 19.26 -2.99 -5.17
C SER A 19 20.59 -2.49 -5.77
N GLU A 20 20.53 -1.54 -6.70
CA GLU A 20 21.73 -0.94 -7.33
C GLU A 20 22.73 -0.35 -6.32
N ASP A 21 22.26 0.04 -5.14
CA ASP A 21 23.10 0.60 -4.06
C ASP A 21 23.85 -0.46 -3.23
N SER A 22 23.49 -1.74 -3.33
CA SER A 22 24.12 -2.80 -2.54
C SER A 22 24.83 -3.81 -3.45
N ARG A 23 26.13 -3.57 -3.70
CA ARG A 23 26.98 -4.45 -4.52
C ARG A 23 27.38 -5.76 -3.84
N THR A 24 27.15 -5.87 -2.52
CA THR A 24 27.50 -7.06 -1.73
C THR A 24 26.34 -7.43 -0.84
N VAL A 25 25.91 -8.68 -0.88
CA VAL A 25 24.87 -9.22 0.00
C VAL A 25 25.48 -10.34 0.80
N GLU A 26 25.53 -10.16 2.11
CA GLU A 26 25.87 -11.24 3.04
C GLU A 26 24.62 -12.11 3.25
N ILE A 27 24.76 -13.37 2.87
CA ILE A 27 23.73 -14.40 3.13
C ILE A 27 24.19 -15.17 4.37
N ALA A 28 23.59 -14.87 5.52
CA ALA A 28 23.81 -15.66 6.73
C ALA A 28 23.19 -17.05 6.51
N LEU A 29 24.04 -18.07 6.38
CA LEU A 29 23.64 -19.47 6.23
C LEU A 29 23.21 -20.12 7.56
N GLY A 30 23.01 -19.32 8.63
CA GLY A 30 22.63 -19.74 9.97
C GLY A 30 21.12 -19.65 10.21
N ASP A 31 20.60 -20.59 10.98
CA ASP A 31 19.26 -20.74 11.56
C ASP A 31 18.05 -20.30 10.69
N GLY A 32 17.38 -21.27 10.10
CA GLY A 32 16.26 -21.08 9.17
C GLY A 32 15.10 -20.20 9.70
N ALA A 33 14.93 -20.06 11.00
CA ALA A 33 13.89 -19.21 11.59
C ALA A 33 14.26 -17.72 11.57
N SER A 34 15.51 -17.35 11.80
CA SER A 34 15.97 -15.95 11.74
C SER A 34 15.99 -15.43 10.31
N GLY A 35 16.33 -16.26 9.32
CA GLY A 35 16.26 -15.94 7.90
C GLY A 35 14.83 -15.69 7.41
N THR A 36 13.87 -16.48 7.86
CA THR A 36 12.46 -16.34 7.52
C THR A 36 11.86 -15.07 8.09
N ALA A 37 12.14 -14.76 9.36
CA ALA A 37 11.66 -13.54 10.00
C ALA A 37 12.25 -12.28 9.35
N SER A 38 13.54 -12.27 9.02
CA SER A 38 14.19 -11.14 8.36
C SER A 38 13.66 -10.93 6.94
N ALA A 39 13.38 -12.01 6.21
CA ALA A 39 12.75 -11.94 4.90
C ALA A 39 11.34 -11.35 5.01
N PHE A 40 10.51 -11.84 5.94
CA PHE A 40 9.17 -11.31 6.18
C PHE A 40 9.19 -9.80 6.48
N LEU A 41 10.04 -9.35 7.40
CA LEU A 41 10.18 -7.93 7.73
C LEU A 41 10.66 -7.09 6.53
N SER A 42 11.51 -7.66 5.68
CA SER A 42 11.92 -6.99 4.44
C SER A 42 10.72 -6.77 3.51
N TYR A 43 9.83 -7.75 3.35
CA TYR A 43 8.62 -7.60 2.55
C TYR A 43 7.62 -6.62 3.17
N VAL A 44 7.48 -6.61 4.50
CA VAL A 44 6.68 -5.58 5.20
C VAL A 44 7.21 -4.19 4.90
N ARG A 45 8.52 -3.99 5.00
CA ARG A 45 9.16 -2.71 4.66
C ARG A 45 8.92 -2.32 3.20
N GLU A 46 9.07 -3.25 2.26
CA GLU A 46 8.80 -2.98 0.84
C GLU A 46 7.34 -2.60 0.60
N GLY A 47 6.38 -3.22 1.28
CA GLY A 47 4.97 -2.85 1.22
C GLY A 47 4.71 -1.42 1.72
N ILE A 48 5.33 -1.02 2.84
CA ILE A 48 5.23 0.36 3.36
C ILE A 48 5.82 1.36 2.35
N VAL A 49 7.00 1.07 1.82
CA VAL A 49 7.66 1.93 0.83
C VAL A 49 6.83 2.01 -0.45
N HIS A 50 6.26 0.90 -0.91
CA HIS A 50 5.41 0.85 -2.09
C HIS A 50 4.23 1.83 -2.00
N ILE A 51 3.53 1.84 -0.86
CA ILE A 51 2.42 2.79 -0.62
C ILE A 51 2.93 4.23 -0.53
N ALA A 52 4.06 4.46 0.14
CA ALA A 52 4.58 5.81 0.35
C ALA A 52 5.05 6.48 -0.97
N ILE A 53 5.58 5.70 -1.92
CA ILE A 53 6.04 6.21 -3.22
C ILE A 53 5.03 5.99 -4.36
N GLY A 54 4.03 5.14 -4.15
CA GLY A 54 2.96 4.87 -5.12
C GLY A 54 1.99 6.04 -5.21
N PHE A 55 2.16 6.88 -6.23
CA PHE A 55 1.38 8.10 -6.39
C PHE A 55 -0.12 7.85 -6.54
N ASP A 56 -0.50 6.78 -7.18
CA ASP A 56 -1.86 6.26 -7.35
C ASP A 56 -2.50 5.89 -5.99
N HIS A 57 -1.78 5.19 -5.14
CA HIS A 57 -2.23 4.81 -3.80
C HIS A 57 -2.41 6.03 -2.90
N VAL A 58 -1.47 6.97 -2.93
CA VAL A 58 -1.57 8.23 -2.17
C VAL A 58 -2.76 9.05 -2.64
N LEU A 59 -2.97 9.19 -3.95
CA LEU A 59 -4.13 9.89 -4.52
C LEU A 59 -5.44 9.22 -4.14
N PHE A 60 -5.50 7.88 -4.18
CA PHE A 60 -6.67 7.14 -3.72
C PHE A 60 -6.97 7.45 -2.25
N LEU A 61 -5.97 7.37 -1.37
CA LEU A 61 -6.14 7.69 0.05
C LEU A 61 -6.58 9.15 0.27
N VAL A 62 -5.98 10.09 -0.43
CA VAL A 62 -6.38 11.51 -0.37
C VAL A 62 -7.83 11.67 -0.79
N SER A 63 -8.25 11.05 -1.91
CA SER A 63 -9.63 11.11 -2.39
C SER A 63 -10.64 10.59 -1.36
N LEU A 64 -10.25 9.58 -0.59
CA LEU A 64 -11.05 8.99 0.48
C LEU A 64 -11.08 9.86 1.74
N LEU A 65 -9.92 10.43 2.11
CA LEU A 65 -9.77 11.21 3.35
C LEU A 65 -10.41 12.58 3.27
N LEU A 66 -10.42 13.22 2.09
CA LEU A 66 -11.02 14.53 1.91
C LEU A 66 -12.50 14.58 2.32
N PRO A 67 -13.38 13.68 1.88
CA PRO A 67 -14.77 13.65 2.32
C PRO A 67 -15.01 12.99 3.67
N ALA A 68 -14.06 12.23 4.21
CA ALA A 68 -14.27 11.37 5.39
C ALA A 68 -14.71 12.14 6.65
N VAL A 69 -14.32 13.40 6.77
CA VAL A 69 -14.69 14.29 7.90
C VAL A 69 -15.91 15.17 7.60
N LEU A 70 -16.58 14.93 6.48
CA LEU A 70 -17.74 15.68 6.02
C LEU A 70 -18.94 14.74 5.81
N VAL A 71 -20.14 15.26 5.99
CA VAL A 71 -21.40 14.56 5.72
C VAL A 71 -22.25 15.41 4.80
N ARG A 72 -22.86 14.79 3.79
CA ARG A 72 -23.76 15.48 2.88
C ARG A 72 -25.19 15.46 3.43
N ARG A 73 -25.73 16.64 3.75
CA ARG A 73 -27.13 16.85 4.20
C ARG A 73 -27.75 17.97 3.36
N ASP A 74 -28.94 17.75 2.85
CA ASP A 74 -29.69 18.72 2.03
C ASP A 74 -28.88 19.34 0.88
N GLY A 75 -28.10 18.50 0.20
CA GLY A 75 -27.26 18.92 -0.93
C GLY A 75 -25.99 19.70 -0.54
N ARG A 76 -25.74 19.94 0.75
CA ARG A 76 -24.58 20.69 1.26
C ARG A 76 -23.67 19.83 2.12
N TRP A 77 -22.38 20.16 2.13
CA TRP A 77 -21.38 19.49 2.97
C TRP A 77 -21.32 20.14 4.34
N HIS A 78 -21.52 19.32 5.37
CA HIS A 78 -21.46 19.68 6.78
C HIS A 78 -20.33 18.90 7.47
N PRO A 79 -19.76 19.45 8.56
CA PRO A 79 -18.79 18.69 9.36
C PRO A 79 -19.44 17.41 9.91
N ALA A 80 -18.71 16.30 9.89
CA ALA A 80 -19.16 15.06 10.52
C ALA A 80 -19.19 15.21 12.06
N ASP A 81 -20.19 14.58 12.70
CA ASP A 81 -20.41 14.70 14.15
C ASP A 81 -19.53 13.76 14.98
N GLY A 82 -19.05 12.64 14.40
CA GLY A 82 -18.35 11.59 15.12
C GLY A 82 -16.99 11.21 14.49
N ALA A 83 -15.87 11.59 15.14
CA ALA A 83 -14.53 11.22 14.69
C ALA A 83 -14.31 9.70 14.63
N ARG A 84 -14.86 8.97 15.62
CA ARG A 84 -14.75 7.51 15.67
C ARG A 84 -15.48 6.84 14.50
N ALA A 85 -16.65 7.33 14.14
CA ALA A 85 -17.39 6.79 13.00
C ALA A 85 -16.63 7.03 11.70
N ALA A 86 -16.12 8.25 11.47
CA ALA A 86 -15.30 8.59 10.32
C ALA A 86 -14.04 7.70 10.23
N ALA A 87 -13.34 7.50 11.34
CA ALA A 87 -12.14 6.64 11.39
C ALA A 87 -12.46 5.17 11.08
N ILE A 88 -13.58 4.64 11.61
CA ILE A 88 -14.02 3.27 11.32
C ILE A 88 -14.38 3.10 9.85
N ASP A 89 -15.08 4.05 9.27
CA ASP A 89 -15.49 3.95 7.86
C ASP A 89 -14.29 4.05 6.91
N VAL A 90 -13.33 4.93 7.18
CA VAL A 90 -12.06 4.98 6.47
C VAL A 90 -11.30 3.66 6.64
N GLY A 91 -11.20 3.14 7.86
CA GLY A 91 -10.54 1.86 8.14
C GLY A 91 -11.12 0.71 7.33
N LYS A 92 -12.46 0.58 7.30
CA LYS A 92 -13.15 -0.45 6.50
C LYS A 92 -12.78 -0.38 5.00
N VAL A 93 -12.74 0.83 4.44
CA VAL A 93 -12.41 1.01 3.02
C VAL A 93 -10.94 0.67 2.76
N VAL A 94 -10.03 1.09 3.64
CA VAL A 94 -8.60 0.76 3.55
C VAL A 94 -8.40 -0.76 3.59
N THR A 95 -8.98 -1.44 4.56
CA THR A 95 -8.87 -2.91 4.67
C THR A 95 -9.52 -3.63 3.48
N ALA A 96 -10.66 -3.16 2.99
CA ALA A 96 -11.30 -3.72 1.80
C ALA A 96 -10.42 -3.54 0.55
N PHE A 97 -9.77 -2.39 0.40
CA PHE A 97 -8.81 -2.15 -0.68
C PHE A 97 -7.62 -3.11 -0.57
N THR A 98 -7.00 -3.25 0.61
CA THR A 98 -5.88 -4.17 0.83
C THR A 98 -6.28 -5.61 0.53
N ALA A 99 -7.47 -6.05 0.94
CA ALA A 99 -7.98 -7.38 0.64
C ALA A 99 -8.15 -7.61 -0.87
N ALA A 100 -8.73 -6.65 -1.59
CA ALA A 100 -8.87 -6.72 -3.05
C ALA A 100 -7.51 -6.72 -3.75
N HIS A 101 -6.58 -5.87 -3.33
CA HIS A 101 -5.23 -5.80 -3.85
C HIS A 101 -4.46 -7.11 -3.62
N SER A 102 -4.57 -7.68 -2.41
CA SER A 102 -4.00 -9.00 -2.08
C SER A 102 -4.52 -10.11 -2.97
N LEU A 103 -5.83 -10.11 -3.23
CA LEU A 103 -6.46 -11.11 -4.12
C LEU A 103 -5.94 -10.97 -5.55
N THR A 104 -5.84 -9.75 -6.06
CA THR A 104 -5.34 -9.45 -7.40
C THR A 104 -3.87 -9.87 -7.56
N LEU A 105 -3.02 -9.51 -6.58
CA LEU A 105 -1.61 -9.91 -6.57
C LEU A 105 -1.45 -11.43 -6.49
N THR A 106 -2.25 -12.09 -5.66
CA THR A 106 -2.23 -13.56 -5.55
C THR A 106 -2.65 -14.21 -6.86
N ALA A 107 -3.73 -13.74 -7.48
CA ALA A 107 -4.19 -14.23 -8.76
C ALA A 107 -3.14 -14.04 -9.87
N ALA A 108 -2.47 -12.89 -9.87
CA ALA A 108 -1.40 -12.58 -10.81
C ALA A 108 -0.18 -13.48 -10.62
N THR A 109 0.25 -13.69 -9.37
CA THR A 109 1.41 -14.56 -9.06
C THR A 109 1.13 -16.04 -9.31
N LEU A 110 -0.13 -16.47 -9.23
CA LEU A 110 -0.55 -17.82 -9.59
C LEU A 110 -0.78 -17.99 -11.10
N GLY A 111 -0.56 -16.96 -11.91
CA GLY A 111 -0.75 -17.00 -13.35
C GLY A 111 -2.22 -17.00 -13.80
N ALA A 112 -3.16 -16.76 -12.90
CA ALA A 112 -4.60 -16.65 -13.20
C ALA A 112 -4.93 -15.35 -13.96
N VAL A 113 -4.08 -14.34 -13.85
CA VAL A 113 -4.14 -13.09 -14.61
C VAL A 113 -2.77 -12.87 -15.23
N SER A 114 -2.72 -12.68 -16.56
CA SER A 114 -1.48 -12.36 -17.27
C SER A 114 -1.10 -10.90 -17.00
N LEU A 115 -0.20 -10.68 -16.06
CA LEU A 115 0.49 -9.40 -15.92
C LEU A 115 1.73 -9.39 -16.82
N PRO A 116 2.13 -8.22 -17.36
CA PRO A 116 3.39 -8.10 -18.08
C PRO A 116 4.55 -8.64 -17.22
N SER A 117 5.41 -9.45 -17.82
CA SER A 117 6.56 -10.09 -17.16
C SER A 117 7.51 -9.09 -16.45
N SER A 118 7.46 -7.82 -16.84
CA SER A 118 8.19 -6.74 -16.17
C SER A 118 7.72 -6.46 -14.73
N VAL A 119 6.49 -6.86 -14.36
CA VAL A 119 5.92 -6.65 -13.02
C VAL A 119 6.18 -7.84 -12.11
N LEU A 120 6.23 -9.05 -12.67
CA LEU A 120 6.37 -10.27 -11.88
C LEU A 120 7.82 -10.72 -11.72
N GLY A 121 8.72 -10.33 -12.63
CA GLY A 121 10.07 -10.92 -12.69
C GLY A 121 9.97 -12.45 -12.58
N ASP A 122 10.95 -13.21 -13.01
CA ASP A 122 10.98 -14.66 -12.82
C ASP A 122 11.14 -14.99 -11.30
N LEU A 123 10.04 -14.84 -10.56
CA LEU A 123 9.95 -15.17 -9.13
C LEU A 123 9.91 -16.70 -8.96
N GLY A 124 10.90 -17.43 -9.37
CA GLY A 124 11.00 -18.87 -9.13
C GLY A 124 11.04 -19.25 -7.63
N LEU A 125 10.15 -18.64 -6.83
CA LEU A 125 10.05 -18.82 -5.40
C LEU A 125 9.27 -20.12 -5.06
N PRO A 126 9.73 -20.90 -4.08
CA PRO A 126 8.93 -22.01 -3.56
C PRO A 126 7.57 -21.50 -3.05
N PRO A 127 6.48 -22.30 -3.15
CA PRO A 127 5.13 -21.85 -2.76
C PRO A 127 5.02 -21.27 -1.35
N GLY A 128 5.79 -21.81 -0.39
CA GLY A 128 5.83 -21.31 0.99
C GLY A 128 6.49 -19.94 1.11
N ALA A 129 7.55 -19.69 0.36
CA ALA A 129 8.24 -18.39 0.34
C ALA A 129 7.37 -17.33 -0.35
N LEU A 130 6.62 -17.72 -1.38
CA LEU A 130 5.66 -16.86 -2.07
C LEU A 130 4.55 -16.39 -1.13
N ALA A 131 3.91 -17.32 -0.39
CA ALA A 131 2.87 -16.97 0.56
C ALA A 131 3.38 -16.01 1.64
N LEU A 132 4.56 -16.26 2.18
CA LEU A 132 5.17 -15.41 3.21
C LEU A 132 5.49 -14.02 2.68
N SER A 133 6.01 -13.92 1.45
CA SER A 133 6.32 -12.64 0.81
C SER A 133 5.06 -11.82 0.54
N LEU A 134 4.00 -12.47 0.03
CA LEU A 134 2.71 -11.82 -0.20
C LEU A 134 2.07 -11.33 1.10
N LEU A 135 2.07 -12.15 2.14
CA LEU A 135 1.55 -11.77 3.46
C LEU A 135 2.33 -10.59 4.05
N GLY A 136 3.66 -10.66 4.03
CA GLY A 136 4.52 -9.57 4.53
C GLY A 136 4.31 -8.28 3.76
N PHE A 137 4.29 -8.34 2.43
CA PHE A 137 4.08 -7.19 1.57
C PHE A 137 2.70 -6.55 1.82
N ASN A 138 1.61 -7.34 1.84
CA ASN A 138 0.26 -6.83 2.07
C ASN A 138 0.09 -6.24 3.48
N LEU A 139 0.69 -6.85 4.50
CA LEU A 139 0.75 -6.26 5.83
C LEU A 139 1.46 -4.90 5.81
N GLY A 140 2.57 -4.79 5.08
CA GLY A 140 3.28 -3.54 4.87
C GLY A 140 2.44 -2.47 4.19
N VAL A 141 1.71 -2.84 3.13
CA VAL A 141 0.75 -1.98 2.43
C VAL A 141 -0.29 -1.43 3.42
N GLU A 142 -0.93 -2.30 4.20
CA GLU A 142 -1.95 -1.89 5.17
C GLU A 142 -1.38 -0.97 6.26
N LEU A 143 -0.22 -1.30 6.81
CA LEU A 143 0.46 -0.46 7.81
C LEU A 143 0.82 0.91 7.23
N GLY A 144 1.31 0.99 6.00
CA GLY A 144 1.62 2.23 5.30
C GLY A 144 0.37 3.10 5.10
N GLN A 145 -0.73 2.51 4.65
CA GLN A 145 -2.00 3.19 4.48
C GLN A 145 -2.55 3.71 5.82
N LEU A 146 -2.54 2.88 6.86
CA LEU A 146 -2.98 3.28 8.20
C LEU A 146 -2.13 4.40 8.79
N ALA A 147 -0.82 4.42 8.53
CA ALA A 147 0.06 5.51 8.95
C ALA A 147 -0.31 6.85 8.27
N ILE A 148 -0.61 6.82 6.97
CA ILE A 148 -1.09 7.99 6.23
C ILE A 148 -2.43 8.45 6.81
N VAL A 149 -3.39 7.55 7.01
CA VAL A 149 -4.71 7.85 7.60
C VAL A 149 -4.56 8.44 9.00
N ALA A 150 -3.72 7.84 9.85
CA ALA A 150 -3.48 8.31 11.22
C ALA A 150 -2.87 9.72 11.27
N THR A 151 -2.16 10.12 10.24
CA THR A 151 -1.59 11.46 10.13
C THR A 151 -2.60 12.46 9.59
N PHE A 152 -3.28 12.14 8.50
CA PHE A 152 -4.17 13.06 7.79
C PHE A 152 -5.55 13.21 8.43
N LEU A 153 -6.12 12.13 8.95
CA LEU A 153 -7.49 12.17 9.50
C LEU A 153 -7.63 13.11 10.71
N PRO A 154 -6.73 13.11 11.72
CA PRO A 154 -6.78 14.09 12.80
C PRO A 154 -6.64 15.54 12.32
N LEU A 155 -5.75 15.78 11.35
CA LEU A 155 -5.56 17.11 10.74
C LEU A 155 -6.84 17.57 10.03
N ALA A 156 -7.41 16.74 9.17
CA ALA A 156 -8.68 17.01 8.50
C ALA A 156 -9.82 17.23 9.50
N TRP A 157 -9.83 16.44 10.58
CA TRP A 157 -10.83 16.55 11.63
C TRP A 157 -10.80 17.91 12.33
N THR A 158 -9.63 18.42 12.69
CA THR A 158 -9.50 19.76 13.32
C THR A 158 -9.95 20.88 12.39
N MET A 159 -9.71 20.74 11.09
CA MET A 159 -10.01 21.75 10.08
C MET A 159 -11.43 21.67 9.48
N ARG A 160 -12.19 20.58 9.71
CA ARG A 160 -13.44 20.26 9.03
C ARG A 160 -14.54 21.32 9.09
N ALA A 161 -14.59 22.11 10.19
CA ALA A 161 -15.59 23.15 10.39
C ALA A 161 -15.27 24.46 9.61
N GLY A 162 -14.00 24.63 9.23
CA GLY A 162 -13.53 25.85 8.55
C GLY A 162 -14.02 25.97 7.12
N ARG A 163 -14.27 27.20 6.67
CA ARG A 163 -14.57 27.49 5.26
C ARG A 163 -13.40 27.12 4.36
N VAL A 164 -12.18 27.32 4.83
CA VAL A 164 -10.95 26.97 4.09
C VAL A 164 -10.92 25.48 3.76
N TYR A 165 -11.28 24.61 4.71
CA TYR A 165 -11.32 23.17 4.45
C TYR A 165 -12.40 22.81 3.42
N ARG A 166 -13.64 23.29 3.60
CA ARG A 166 -14.78 22.91 2.76
C ARG A 166 -14.74 23.49 1.34
N GLN A 167 -14.28 24.72 1.19
CA GLN A 167 -14.25 25.42 -0.11
C GLN A 167 -12.87 25.36 -0.78
N GLY A 168 -11.80 25.34 0.00
CA GLY A 168 -10.42 25.25 -0.50
C GLY A 168 -9.95 23.82 -0.60
N VAL A 169 -9.60 23.21 0.55
CA VAL A 169 -8.94 21.90 0.58
C VAL A 169 -9.81 20.81 -0.05
N PHE A 170 -11.09 20.71 0.33
CA PHE A 170 -11.98 19.68 -0.19
C PHE A 170 -12.30 19.90 -1.68
N ALA A 171 -12.73 21.12 -2.07
CA ALA A 171 -13.11 21.38 -3.46
C ALA A 171 -11.89 21.34 -4.40
N ALA A 172 -10.81 22.07 -4.07
CA ALA A 172 -9.60 22.07 -4.89
C ALA A 172 -8.90 20.72 -4.91
N GLY A 173 -8.86 20.01 -3.77
CA GLY A 173 -8.32 18.66 -3.68
C GLY A 173 -9.09 17.68 -4.54
N SER A 174 -10.44 17.72 -4.50
CA SER A 174 -11.28 16.86 -5.35
C SER A 174 -11.08 17.12 -6.84
N VAL A 175 -10.99 18.39 -7.25
CA VAL A 175 -10.69 18.77 -8.63
C VAL A 175 -9.29 18.30 -9.04
N GLY A 176 -8.28 18.48 -8.17
CA GLY A 176 -6.92 18.03 -8.43
C GLY A 176 -6.83 16.50 -8.62
N VAL A 177 -7.46 15.72 -7.74
CA VAL A 177 -7.52 14.25 -7.87
C VAL A 177 -8.23 13.86 -9.18
N ALA A 178 -9.37 14.50 -9.50
CA ALA A 178 -10.10 14.22 -10.73
C ALA A 178 -9.28 14.55 -11.98
N ALA A 179 -8.54 15.66 -11.98
CA ALA A 179 -7.68 16.05 -13.10
C ALA A 179 -6.57 15.03 -13.33
N VAL A 180 -5.86 14.60 -12.26
CA VAL A 180 -4.80 13.58 -12.38
C VAL A 180 -5.38 12.24 -12.82
N ALA A 181 -6.51 11.80 -12.26
CA ALA A 181 -7.16 10.57 -12.67
C ALA A 181 -7.58 10.60 -14.16
N THR A 182 -8.02 11.75 -14.65
CA THR A 182 -8.41 11.92 -16.06
C THR A 182 -7.19 11.83 -16.98
N THR A 183 -6.05 12.41 -16.61
CA THR A 183 -4.82 12.31 -17.45
C THR A 183 -4.39 10.85 -17.57
N TRP A 184 -4.43 10.07 -16.50
CA TRP A 184 -4.08 8.65 -16.54
C TRP A 184 -5.06 7.77 -17.30
N PHE A 185 -6.32 8.20 -17.37
CA PHE A 185 -7.32 7.43 -18.13
C PHE A 185 -7.18 7.63 -19.65
N VAL A 186 -6.55 8.72 -20.08
CA VAL A 186 -6.39 9.08 -21.51
C VAL A 186 -5.06 8.56 -22.09
N GLU A 187 -4.05 8.25 -21.25
CA GLU A 187 -2.77 7.63 -21.62
C GLU A 187 -2.88 6.12 -21.78
#